data_a5e4bfd4ac9cf20d5085337f8310528e
#
_entry.id   a5e4bfd4ac9cf20d5085337f8310528e
#
_cell.length_a   1.000
_cell.length_b   1.000
_cell.length_c   1.000
_cell.angle_alpha   90.00
_cell.angle_beta   90.00
_cell.angle_gamma   90.00
#
_symmetry.space_group_name_H-M   'P 1'
#
loop_
_entity.id
_entity.type
_entity.pdbx_description
1 polymer ?
#
loop_
_entity_poly.entity_id
_entity_poly.type
_entity_poly.pdbx_seq_one_letter_code
_entity_poly.pdbx_strand_id
1 'polypeptide(L)'
;MAVVLIIDDSPTELHLFQGMLERGGYDTLVADSGEEGIRMAQTERPDCILMDVVMPGMNGFQATRKLTRDPRTSSIPVIMITTKDQETDKIWGMRQGAVEYLVKPVADKDLVAKIHSVMAG
;
A
#
# COMPACT_ATOMS: atom_id res chain seq x y z
N MET A 1 -11.57 -14.50 -0.72
CA MET A 1 -11.62 -13.07 -1.05
C MET A 1 -10.20 -12.53 -1.10
N ALA A 2 -9.95 -11.60 -1.99
CA ALA A 2 -8.64 -10.96 -2.05
C ALA A 2 -8.40 -10.13 -0.79
N VAL A 3 -7.17 -10.14 -0.31
CA VAL A 3 -6.76 -9.48 0.93
C VAL A 3 -5.81 -8.34 0.60
N VAL A 4 -6.09 -7.15 1.11
CA VAL A 4 -5.26 -5.96 0.95
C VAL A 4 -4.67 -5.58 2.30
N LEU A 5 -3.36 -5.46 2.38
CA LEU A 5 -2.66 -4.97 3.57
C LEU A 5 -2.49 -3.46 3.45
N ILE A 6 -2.97 -2.73 4.45
CA ILE A 6 -2.87 -1.26 4.50
C ILE A 6 -1.80 -0.90 5.52
N ILE A 7 -0.79 -0.15 5.08
CA ILE A 7 0.32 0.28 5.94
C ILE A 7 0.31 1.80 6.03
N ASP A 8 -0.02 2.33 7.22
CA ASP A 8 -0.14 3.75 7.47
C ASP A 8 -0.03 3.97 8.99
N ASP A 9 0.70 4.98 9.43
CA ASP A 9 0.86 5.26 10.86
C ASP A 9 -0.33 5.98 11.49
N SER A 10 -1.28 6.44 10.70
CA SER A 10 -2.47 7.14 11.18
C SER A 10 -3.63 6.17 11.39
N PRO A 11 -4.11 5.98 12.64
CA PRO A 11 -5.28 5.12 12.89
C PRO A 11 -6.53 5.58 12.12
N THR A 12 -6.70 6.90 11.96
CA THR A 12 -7.82 7.47 11.22
C THR A 12 -7.78 7.05 9.76
N GLU A 13 -6.59 7.12 9.13
CA GLU A 13 -6.41 6.72 7.73
C GLU A 13 -6.59 5.22 7.55
N LEU A 14 -6.05 4.41 8.46
CA LEU A 14 -6.24 2.96 8.43
C LEU A 14 -7.72 2.61 8.43
N HIS A 15 -8.49 3.23 9.34
CA HIS A 15 -9.91 2.98 9.45
C HIS A 15 -10.65 3.42 8.17
N LEU A 16 -10.29 4.57 7.63
CA LEU A 16 -10.89 5.10 6.41
C LEU A 16 -10.69 4.14 5.23
N PHE A 17 -9.46 3.71 5.00
CA PHE A 17 -9.15 2.82 3.88
C PHE A 17 -9.73 1.42 4.07
N GLN A 18 -9.75 0.91 5.30
CA GLN A 18 -10.44 -0.35 5.57
C GLN A 18 -11.90 -0.29 5.14
N GLY A 19 -12.59 0.78 5.53
CA GLY A 19 -13.99 0.96 5.16
C GLY A 19 -14.19 0.99 3.66
N MET A 20 -13.35 1.76 2.94
CA MET A 20 -13.42 1.85 1.48
C MET A 20 -13.26 0.48 0.83
N LEU A 21 -12.26 -0.28 1.25
CA LEU A 21 -11.93 -1.56 0.63
C LEU A 21 -12.94 -2.64 0.97
N GLU A 22 -13.43 -2.66 2.21
CA GLU A 22 -14.44 -3.63 2.62
C GLU A 22 -15.75 -3.40 1.87
N ARG A 23 -16.14 -2.13 1.67
CA ARG A 23 -17.29 -1.81 0.82
C ARG A 23 -17.08 -2.24 -0.63
N GLY A 24 -15.83 -2.28 -1.06
CA GLY A 24 -15.45 -2.73 -2.41
C GLY A 24 -15.32 -4.24 -2.55
N GLY A 25 -15.55 -5.01 -1.46
CA GLY A 25 -15.51 -6.46 -1.51
C GLY A 25 -14.18 -7.10 -1.16
N TYR A 26 -13.24 -6.34 -0.58
CA TYR A 26 -11.94 -6.88 -0.18
C TYR A 26 -11.87 -7.13 1.31
N ASP A 27 -11.13 -8.16 1.71
CA ASP A 27 -10.71 -8.32 3.09
C ASP A 27 -9.48 -7.45 3.33
N THR A 28 -9.29 -7.00 4.57
CA THR A 28 -8.20 -6.07 4.88
C THR A 28 -7.39 -6.54 6.08
N LEU A 29 -6.09 -6.22 6.04
CA LEU A 29 -5.18 -6.28 7.17
C LEU A 29 -4.59 -4.90 7.33
N VAL A 30 -4.19 -4.53 8.54
CA VAL A 30 -3.59 -3.22 8.80
C VAL A 30 -2.28 -3.36 9.55
N ALA A 31 -1.34 -2.45 9.25
CA ALA A 31 -0.09 -2.30 9.97
C ALA A 31 0.17 -0.80 10.16
N ASP A 32 0.70 -0.42 11.32
CA ASP A 32 0.89 0.98 11.66
C ASP A 32 2.33 1.47 11.48
N SER A 33 3.19 0.64 10.92
CA SER A 33 4.58 1.00 10.62
C SER A 33 5.10 0.19 9.44
N GLY A 34 6.20 0.67 8.84
CA GLY A 34 6.84 -0.06 7.76
C GLY A 34 7.35 -1.43 8.19
N GLU A 35 7.96 -1.50 9.38
CA GLU A 35 8.49 -2.75 9.93
C GLU A 35 7.39 -3.78 10.14
N GLU A 36 6.29 -3.38 10.77
CA GLU A 36 5.15 -4.25 11.00
C GLU A 36 4.53 -4.69 9.67
N GLY A 37 4.42 -3.78 8.72
CA GLY A 37 3.88 -4.07 7.39
C GLY A 37 4.71 -5.11 6.66
N ILE A 38 6.04 -4.99 6.71
CA ILE A 38 6.92 -5.97 6.08
C ILE A 38 6.74 -7.34 6.72
N ARG A 39 6.71 -7.39 8.04
CA ARG A 39 6.52 -8.64 8.78
C ARG A 39 5.20 -9.30 8.41
N MET A 40 4.12 -8.53 8.36
CA MET A 40 2.81 -9.05 8.00
C MET A 40 2.76 -9.51 6.54
N ALA A 41 3.41 -8.80 5.64
CA ALA A 41 3.47 -9.21 4.24
C ALA A 41 4.17 -10.56 4.08
N GLN A 42 5.23 -10.79 4.86
CA GLN A 42 5.97 -12.05 4.83
C GLN A 42 5.15 -13.22 5.35
N THR A 43 4.37 -13.01 6.42
CA THR A 43 3.63 -14.09 7.09
C THR A 43 2.23 -14.29 6.51
N GLU A 44 1.52 -13.22 6.21
CA GLU A 44 0.12 -13.27 5.75
C GLU A 44 -0.01 -13.31 4.23
N ARG A 45 1.00 -12.87 3.51
CA ARG A 45 1.07 -12.89 2.04
C ARG A 45 -0.18 -12.31 1.39
N PRO A 46 -0.48 -11.02 1.64
CA PRO A 46 -1.65 -10.38 1.04
C PRO A 46 -1.55 -10.33 -0.49
N ASP A 47 -2.67 -10.07 -1.13
CA ASP A 47 -2.73 -9.99 -2.59
C ASP A 47 -2.28 -8.63 -3.12
N CYS A 48 -2.32 -7.60 -2.27
CA CYS A 48 -1.93 -6.23 -2.62
C CYS A 48 -1.58 -5.47 -1.34
N ILE A 49 -0.71 -4.47 -1.46
CA ILE A 49 -0.33 -3.61 -0.35
C ILE A 49 -0.62 -2.16 -0.71
N LEU A 50 -1.33 -1.44 0.19
CA LEU A 50 -1.42 0.02 0.14
C LEU A 50 -0.39 0.58 1.10
N MET A 51 0.50 1.44 0.60
CA MET A 51 1.64 1.94 1.36
C MET A 51 1.61 3.45 1.45
N ASP A 52 1.46 4.00 2.66
CA ASP A 52 1.71 5.41 2.87
C ASP A 52 3.21 5.68 2.84
N VAL A 53 3.60 6.87 2.43
CA VAL A 53 5.02 7.24 2.31
C VAL A 53 5.52 7.91 3.59
N VAL A 54 4.74 8.84 4.14
CA VAL A 54 5.17 9.66 5.28
C VAL A 54 4.85 8.94 6.59
N MET A 55 5.83 8.24 7.14
CA MET A 55 5.71 7.53 8.41
C MET A 55 6.97 7.75 9.24
N PRO A 56 6.86 7.80 10.57
CA PRO A 56 8.06 7.92 11.42
C PRO A 56 8.91 6.66 11.31
N GLY A 57 10.22 6.82 11.48
CA GLY A 57 11.16 5.72 11.32
C GLY A 57 11.31 5.33 9.85
N MET A 58 10.98 4.09 9.50
CA MET A 58 11.04 3.63 8.11
C MET A 58 9.88 4.26 7.33
N ASN A 59 10.20 5.01 6.27
CA ASN A 59 9.17 5.58 5.40
C ASN A 59 8.70 4.57 4.35
N GLY A 60 7.66 4.94 3.61
CA GLY A 60 7.06 4.03 2.63
C GLY A 60 7.97 3.71 1.45
N PHE A 61 8.88 4.62 1.07
CA PHE A 61 9.86 4.33 0.02
C PHE A 61 10.80 3.21 0.45
N GLN A 62 11.30 3.30 1.68
CA GLN A 62 12.21 2.29 2.24
C GLN A 62 11.51 0.94 2.41
N ALA A 63 10.28 0.97 2.92
CA ALA A 63 9.50 -0.26 3.10
C ALA A 63 9.21 -0.94 1.77
N THR A 64 8.81 -0.18 0.75
CA THR A 64 8.54 -0.71 -0.58
C THR A 64 9.79 -1.35 -1.18
N ARG A 65 10.94 -0.69 -1.05
CA ARG A 65 12.21 -1.24 -1.54
C ARG A 65 12.51 -2.59 -0.90
N LYS A 66 12.32 -2.71 0.42
CA LYS A 66 12.54 -3.97 1.12
C LYS A 66 11.58 -5.06 0.65
N LEU A 67 10.30 -4.72 0.49
CA LEU A 67 9.28 -5.66 0.03
C LEU A 67 9.55 -6.16 -1.39
N THR A 68 9.92 -5.27 -2.30
CA THR A 68 10.10 -5.62 -3.71
C THR A 68 11.41 -6.35 -3.97
N ARG A 69 12.35 -6.30 -3.03
CA ARG A 69 13.64 -7.00 -3.13
C ARG A 69 13.69 -8.32 -2.36
N ASP A 70 12.71 -8.58 -1.52
CA ASP A 70 12.64 -9.83 -0.76
C ASP A 70 11.87 -10.88 -1.60
N PRO A 71 12.47 -12.05 -1.90
CA PRO A 71 11.79 -13.08 -2.69
C PRO A 71 10.45 -13.51 -2.10
N ARG A 72 10.27 -13.40 -0.78
CA ARG A 72 9.02 -13.78 -0.10
C ARG A 72 7.88 -12.83 -0.40
N THR A 73 8.17 -11.58 -0.80
CA THR A 73 7.17 -10.52 -0.97
C THR A 73 7.25 -9.80 -2.31
N SER A 74 8.26 -10.10 -3.13
CA SER A 74 8.51 -9.36 -4.37
C SER A 74 7.38 -9.46 -5.39
N SER A 75 6.56 -10.49 -5.32
CA SER A 75 5.43 -10.66 -6.24
C SER A 75 4.17 -9.93 -5.79
N ILE A 76 4.14 -9.38 -4.57
CA ILE A 76 2.98 -8.67 -4.06
C ILE A 76 3.01 -7.23 -4.59
N PRO A 77 2.01 -6.79 -5.36
CA PRO A 77 2.01 -5.42 -5.87
C PRO A 77 1.84 -4.40 -4.75
N VAL A 78 2.63 -3.33 -4.81
CA VAL A 78 2.57 -2.22 -3.84
C VAL A 78 2.03 -0.99 -4.56
N ILE A 79 0.94 -0.43 -4.02
CA ILE A 79 0.37 0.83 -4.46
C ILE A 79 0.69 1.86 -3.39
N MET A 80 1.41 2.93 -3.74
CA MET A 80 1.63 4.03 -2.81
C MET A 80 0.42 4.94 -2.80
N ILE A 81 0.03 5.41 -1.61
CA ILE A 81 -1.06 6.35 -1.44
C ILE A 81 -0.65 7.37 -0.37
N THR A 82 -0.47 8.63 -0.75
CA THR A 82 0.20 9.61 0.09
C THR A 82 -0.18 11.04 -0.27
N THR A 83 0.10 11.98 0.64
CA THR A 83 -0.05 13.41 0.35
C THR A 83 1.12 14.02 -0.42
N LYS A 84 2.23 13.27 -0.60
CA LYS A 84 3.39 13.76 -1.37
C LYS A 84 3.04 13.73 -2.85
N ASP A 85 2.93 14.92 -3.45
CA ASP A 85 2.34 15.07 -4.79
C ASP A 85 3.31 15.56 -5.86
N GLN A 86 4.61 15.66 -5.55
CA GLN A 86 5.58 16.14 -6.53
C GLN A 86 5.97 15.03 -7.51
N GLU A 87 6.29 15.42 -8.73
CA GLU A 87 6.70 14.48 -9.76
C GLU A 87 7.90 13.64 -9.33
N THR A 88 8.84 14.26 -8.62
CA THR A 88 10.02 13.56 -8.11
C THR A 88 9.66 12.50 -7.08
N ASP A 89 8.64 12.73 -6.24
CA ASP A 89 8.15 11.72 -5.29
C ASP A 89 7.60 10.51 -6.02
N LYS A 90 6.82 10.76 -7.05
CA LYS A 90 6.22 9.70 -7.85
C LYS A 90 7.27 8.87 -8.57
N ILE A 91 8.24 9.53 -9.20
CA ILE A 91 9.35 8.85 -9.86
C ILE A 91 10.12 7.99 -8.86
N TRP A 92 10.41 8.54 -7.69
CA TRP A 92 11.15 7.83 -6.66
C TRP A 92 10.39 6.60 -6.16
N GLY A 93 9.07 6.73 -5.95
CA GLY A 93 8.22 5.62 -5.54
C GLY A 93 8.21 4.48 -6.55
N MET A 94 8.07 4.80 -7.83
CA MET A 94 8.08 3.80 -8.88
C MET A 94 9.43 3.11 -8.98
N ARG A 95 10.53 3.83 -8.73
CA ARG A 95 11.88 3.25 -8.71
C ARG A 95 12.08 2.26 -7.56
N GLN A 96 11.36 2.43 -6.44
CA GLN A 96 11.43 1.47 -5.34
C GLN A 96 10.65 0.19 -5.65
N GLY A 97 9.88 0.18 -6.72
CA GLY A 97 9.15 -0.98 -7.17
C GLY A 97 7.64 -0.89 -7.00
N ALA A 98 7.10 0.27 -6.59
CA ALA A 98 5.65 0.45 -6.55
C ALA A 98 5.08 0.32 -7.97
N VAL A 99 3.89 -0.27 -8.06
CA VAL A 99 3.21 -0.43 -9.36
C VAL A 99 2.29 0.75 -9.68
N GLU A 100 1.87 1.50 -8.65
CA GLU A 100 1.06 2.70 -8.80
C GLU A 100 1.37 3.69 -7.68
N TYR A 101 1.09 4.97 -7.95
CA TYR A 101 1.30 6.04 -6.99
C TYR A 101 0.08 6.96 -7.01
N LEU A 102 -0.67 6.98 -5.91
CA LEU A 102 -1.89 7.77 -5.79
C LEU A 102 -1.70 8.90 -4.79
N VAL A 103 -2.25 10.06 -5.08
CA VAL A 103 -2.17 11.24 -4.21
C VAL A 103 -3.50 11.41 -3.48
N LYS A 104 -3.44 11.51 -2.14
CA LYS A 104 -4.63 11.76 -1.30
C LYS A 104 -5.16 13.17 -1.54
N PRO A 105 -6.48 13.37 -1.51
CA PRO A 105 -7.52 12.39 -1.21
C PRO A 105 -7.90 11.55 -2.44
N VAL A 106 -8.32 10.30 -2.22
CA VAL A 106 -8.73 9.40 -3.28
C VAL A 106 -10.16 8.95 -3.01
N ALA A 107 -11.02 9.02 -4.02
CA ALA A 107 -12.40 8.57 -3.89
C ALA A 107 -12.46 7.04 -3.82
N ASP A 108 -13.46 6.52 -3.07
CA ASP A 108 -13.64 5.07 -2.86
C ASP A 108 -13.59 4.30 -4.18
N LYS A 109 -14.40 4.73 -5.15
CA LYS A 109 -14.50 4.00 -6.42
C LYS A 109 -13.20 4.01 -7.21
N ASP A 110 -12.43 5.10 -7.11
CA ASP A 110 -11.16 5.22 -7.83
C ASP A 110 -10.12 4.29 -7.22
N LEU A 111 -10.08 4.22 -5.88
CA LEU A 111 -9.16 3.34 -5.18
C LEU A 111 -9.49 1.87 -5.47
N VAL A 112 -10.76 1.49 -5.35
CA VAL A 112 -11.21 0.11 -5.58
C VAL A 112 -10.92 -0.29 -7.03
N ALA A 113 -11.20 0.60 -7.99
CA ALA A 113 -10.94 0.34 -9.40
C ALA A 113 -9.44 0.14 -9.67
N LYS A 114 -8.60 0.94 -9.03
CA LYS A 114 -7.14 0.83 -9.18
C LYS A 114 -6.62 -0.50 -8.63
N ILE A 115 -7.08 -0.89 -7.46
CA ILE A 115 -6.68 -2.15 -6.85
C ILE A 115 -7.13 -3.32 -7.73
N HIS A 116 -8.36 -3.29 -8.20
CA HIS A 116 -8.89 -4.32 -9.09
C HIS A 116 -8.03 -4.43 -10.35
N SER A 117 -7.70 -3.30 -10.97
CA SER A 117 -6.87 -3.26 -12.18
C SER A 117 -5.48 -3.85 -11.93
N VAL A 118 -4.86 -3.50 -10.81
CA VAL A 118 -3.51 -3.99 -10.47
C VAL A 118 -3.51 -5.50 -10.23
N MET A 119 -4.55 -6.02 -9.57
CA MET A 119 -4.62 -7.46 -9.27
C MET A 119 -5.07 -8.29 -10.47
N ALA A 120 -5.79 -7.71 -11.41
CA ALA A 120 -6.22 -8.38 -12.62
C ALA A 120 -5.10 -8.50 -13.66
N GLY A 121 -4.15 -7.58 -13.57
CA GLY A 121 -3.01 -7.56 -14.49
C GLY A 121 -1.85 -8.35 -13.99
#